data_1688b3f9395f2d3f4b03abfa9eaa1b45
#
_entry.id   1688b3f9395f2d3f4b03abfa9eaa1b45
#
_cell.length_a   1.000
_cell.length_b   1.000
_cell.length_c   1.000
_cell.angle_alpha   90.00
_cell.angle_beta   90.00
_cell.angle_gamma   90.00
#
_symmetry.space_group_name_H-M   'P 1'
#
loop_
_entity.id
_entity.type
_entity.pdbx_description
1 polymer ?
#
loop_
_entity_poly.entity_id
_entity_poly.type
_entity_poly.pdbx_seq_one_letter_code
_entity_poly.pdbx_strand_id
1 'polypeptide(L)'
;AYEQAAIGRCKGRRPLPERREWLPGWRDIPIGTTLEERMVDGVAVGPGGARQNLTGSWRVQTPRYDKEKCVRCLRCWFSCPEGCIRREEDDYVRWDLNYCKGCGVCSQVCPVKAIDMIKGGSR
;
A
#
# COMPACT_ATOMS: atom_id res chain seq x y z
N ALA A 1 -6.73 29.53 -14.36
CA ALA A 1 -5.97 30.29 -13.34
C ALA A 1 -5.00 29.39 -12.55
N TYR A 2 -5.29 28.11 -12.35
CA TYR A 2 -4.43 27.19 -11.57
C TYR A 2 -3.21 26.70 -12.37
N GLU A 3 -3.34 26.47 -13.66
CA GLU A 3 -2.25 26.04 -14.55
C GLU A 3 -1.18 27.11 -14.73
N GLN A 4 -1.57 28.37 -14.88
CA GLN A 4 -0.62 29.47 -15.07
C GLN A 4 0.20 29.80 -13.82
N ALA A 5 -0.32 29.55 -12.62
CA ALA A 5 0.42 29.74 -11.38
C ALA A 5 1.49 28.68 -11.14
N ALA A 6 1.31 27.46 -11.66
CA ALA A 6 2.29 26.38 -11.55
C ALA A 6 3.50 26.57 -12.49
N ILE A 7 3.28 27.09 -13.70
CA ILE A 7 4.34 27.27 -14.70
C ILE A 7 5.35 28.36 -14.30
N GLY A 8 4.92 29.42 -13.59
CA GLY A 8 5.79 30.55 -13.22
C GLY A 8 6.81 30.28 -12.12
N ARG A 9 6.70 29.22 -11.34
CA ARG A 9 7.56 28.96 -10.15
C ARG A 9 8.74 28.03 -10.41
N CYS A 10 8.86 27.45 -11.58
CA CYS A 10 9.91 26.48 -11.90
C CYS A 10 11.07 27.10 -12.72
N LYS A 11 11.51 28.31 -12.38
CA LYS A 11 12.73 28.87 -12.95
C LYS A 11 13.93 28.01 -12.52
N GLY A 12 14.51 27.28 -13.46
CA GLY A 12 15.72 26.49 -13.23
C GLY A 12 15.56 24.97 -13.32
N ARG A 13 14.38 24.44 -13.56
CA ARG A 13 14.25 23.01 -13.82
C ARG A 13 14.80 22.69 -15.21
N ARG A 14 15.82 21.81 -15.30
CA ARG A 14 16.21 21.20 -16.58
C ARG A 14 14.96 20.63 -17.26
N PRO A 15 14.78 20.81 -18.58
CA PRO A 15 13.72 20.11 -19.29
C PRO A 15 13.86 18.61 -19.01
N LEU A 16 12.76 17.98 -18.61
CA LEU A 16 12.74 16.53 -18.44
C LEU A 16 13.01 15.90 -19.82
N PRO A 17 13.87 14.87 -19.90
CA PRO A 17 14.06 14.11 -21.13
C PRO A 17 12.70 13.54 -21.59
N GLU A 18 12.59 13.28 -22.88
CA GLU A 18 11.40 12.64 -23.41
C GLU A 18 11.13 11.31 -22.65
N ARG A 19 9.87 11.01 -22.42
CA ARG A 19 9.46 9.85 -21.61
C ARG A 19 10.11 8.53 -22.02
N ARG A 20 10.46 8.37 -23.31
CA ARG A 20 11.15 7.18 -23.82
C ARG A 20 12.62 7.09 -23.40
N GLU A 21 13.24 8.20 -23.07
CA GLU A 21 14.67 8.24 -22.72
C GLU A 21 14.93 7.89 -21.25
N TRP A 22 13.96 8.14 -20.35
CA TRP A 22 14.16 7.95 -18.92
C TRP A 22 13.12 7.06 -18.24
N LEU A 23 11.99 6.78 -18.87
CA LEU A 23 10.96 5.93 -18.30
C LEU A 23 10.47 4.92 -19.36
N PRO A 24 10.78 3.63 -19.21
CA PRO A 24 10.28 2.61 -20.12
C PRO A 24 8.75 2.58 -20.11
N GLY A 25 8.15 2.34 -21.24
CA GLY A 25 6.72 2.09 -21.34
C GLY A 25 6.36 0.77 -20.66
N TRP A 26 5.11 0.63 -20.23
CA TRP A 26 4.66 -0.60 -19.59
C TRP A 26 4.81 -1.86 -20.47
N ARG A 27 4.84 -1.69 -21.79
CA ARG A 27 5.07 -2.78 -22.77
C ARG A 27 6.54 -3.17 -22.92
N ASP A 28 7.43 -2.27 -22.54
CA ASP A 28 8.88 -2.46 -22.70
C ASP A 28 9.48 -3.17 -21.46
N ILE A 29 8.67 -3.38 -20.43
CA ILE A 29 9.09 -3.99 -19.16
C ILE A 29 8.84 -5.50 -19.24
N PRO A 30 9.87 -6.35 -19.18
CA PRO A 30 9.71 -7.80 -19.16
C PRO A 30 8.91 -8.26 -17.95
N ILE A 31 8.05 -9.25 -18.12
CA ILE A 31 7.32 -9.88 -17.03
C ILE A 31 8.33 -10.58 -16.10
N GLY A 32 8.20 -10.35 -14.79
CA GLY A 32 9.02 -11.04 -13.79
C GLY A 32 10.35 -10.37 -13.44
N THR A 33 10.66 -9.19 -13.96
CA THR A 33 11.83 -8.42 -13.52
C THR A 33 11.75 -8.04 -12.04
N THR A 34 12.89 -8.02 -11.36
CA THR A 34 13.01 -7.64 -9.96
C THR A 34 12.78 -6.14 -9.75
N LEU A 35 12.61 -5.74 -8.48
CA LEU A 35 12.48 -4.32 -8.12
C LEU A 35 13.74 -3.54 -8.52
N GLU A 36 14.93 -4.10 -8.27
CA GLU A 36 16.22 -3.47 -8.54
C GLU A 36 16.41 -3.23 -10.04
N GLU A 37 16.04 -4.19 -10.90
CA GLU A 37 16.09 -4.05 -12.36
C GLU A 37 15.10 -3.01 -12.89
N ARG A 38 14.10 -2.63 -12.09
CA ARG A 38 13.05 -1.68 -12.49
C ARG A 38 13.16 -0.33 -11.81
N MET A 39 14.17 -0.13 -11.00
CA MET A 39 14.40 1.14 -10.35
C MET A 39 15.05 2.12 -11.33
N VAL A 40 14.38 3.23 -11.59
CA VAL A 40 14.93 4.39 -12.32
C VAL A 40 14.86 5.57 -11.37
N ASP A 41 15.99 6.13 -11.01
CA ASP A 41 16.11 7.26 -10.08
C ASP A 41 15.35 7.04 -8.74
N GLY A 42 15.40 5.82 -8.22
CA GLY A 42 14.72 5.47 -6.98
C GLY A 42 13.21 5.19 -7.11
N VAL A 43 12.68 5.19 -8.32
CA VAL A 43 11.26 4.91 -8.58
C VAL A 43 11.10 3.51 -9.19
N ALA A 44 10.30 2.67 -8.57
CA ALA A 44 9.95 1.37 -9.12
C ALA A 44 9.03 1.52 -10.32
N VAL A 45 9.45 1.01 -11.48
CA VAL A 45 8.67 1.04 -12.71
C VAL A 45 8.24 -0.37 -13.12
N GLY A 46 6.98 -0.52 -13.48
CA GLY A 46 6.43 -1.73 -14.05
C GLY A 46 5.32 -2.42 -13.25
N PRO A 47 4.57 -3.33 -13.89
CA PRO A 47 3.45 -3.99 -13.29
C PRO A 47 3.89 -4.93 -12.15
N GLY A 48 3.22 -4.84 -11.01
CA GLY A 48 3.45 -5.70 -9.84
C GLY A 48 4.70 -5.36 -9.01
N GLY A 49 5.49 -4.34 -9.34
CA GLY A 49 6.65 -3.92 -8.56
C GLY A 49 6.32 -3.57 -7.10
N ALA A 50 5.13 -3.02 -6.85
CA ALA A 50 4.65 -2.71 -5.51
C ALA A 50 4.56 -3.93 -4.57
N ARG A 51 4.47 -5.15 -5.09
CA ARG A 51 4.46 -6.37 -4.27
C ARG A 51 5.77 -6.60 -3.52
N GLN A 52 6.86 -6.08 -4.01
CA GLN A 52 8.18 -6.20 -3.38
C GLN A 52 8.41 -5.14 -2.32
N ASN A 53 7.63 -4.05 -2.34
CA ASN A 53 7.70 -3.01 -1.33
C ASN A 53 6.84 -3.38 -0.11
N LEU A 54 7.48 -3.99 0.89
CA LEU A 54 6.83 -4.46 2.12
C LEU A 54 6.55 -3.29 3.06
N THR A 55 5.51 -2.53 2.76
CA THR A 55 5.13 -1.30 3.49
C THR A 55 4.68 -1.53 4.93
N GLY A 56 4.51 -2.78 5.33
CA GLY A 56 4.23 -3.16 6.72
C GLY A 56 5.29 -2.70 7.72
N SER A 57 6.52 -2.47 7.28
CA SER A 57 7.59 -1.90 8.12
C SER A 57 7.30 -0.48 8.60
N TRP A 58 6.39 0.24 7.95
CA TRP A 58 6.02 1.63 8.29
C TRP A 58 5.00 1.72 9.43
N ARG A 59 4.39 0.58 9.83
CA ARG A 59 3.37 0.62 10.87
C ARG A 59 3.96 0.96 12.24
N VAL A 60 3.22 1.75 12.99
CA VAL A 60 3.48 2.08 14.41
C VAL A 60 2.56 1.30 15.34
N GLN A 61 1.47 0.75 14.81
CA GLN A 61 0.49 -0.04 15.53
C GLN A 61 0.15 -1.31 14.74
N THR A 62 -0.13 -2.37 15.47
CA THR A 62 -0.49 -3.67 14.86
C THR A 62 -1.90 -4.05 15.26
N PRO A 63 -2.77 -4.48 14.33
CA PRO A 63 -4.08 -4.98 14.67
C PRO A 63 -3.97 -6.31 15.42
N ARG A 64 -4.59 -6.38 16.59
CA ARG A 64 -4.82 -7.62 17.34
C ARG A 64 -6.28 -8.01 17.17
N TYR A 65 -6.50 -9.21 16.69
CA TYR A 65 -7.82 -9.72 16.36
C TYR A 65 -8.29 -10.76 17.36
N ASP A 66 -9.49 -10.54 17.88
CA ASP A 66 -10.21 -11.47 18.73
C ASP A 66 -11.27 -12.23 17.88
N LYS A 67 -10.95 -13.47 17.55
CA LYS A 67 -11.79 -14.32 16.70
C LYS A 67 -13.12 -14.67 17.36
N GLU A 68 -13.15 -14.78 18.70
CA GLU A 68 -14.36 -15.15 19.46
C GLU A 68 -15.42 -14.06 19.44
N LYS A 69 -14.99 -12.79 19.43
CA LYS A 69 -15.91 -11.64 19.32
C LYS A 69 -16.40 -11.39 17.90
N CYS A 70 -15.75 -11.96 16.90
CA CYS A 70 -16.02 -11.63 15.51
C CYS A 70 -17.35 -12.19 15.02
N VAL A 71 -18.20 -11.31 14.48
CA VAL A 71 -19.50 -11.67 13.87
C VAL A 71 -19.41 -11.89 12.34
N ARG A 72 -18.21 -11.98 11.79
CA ARG A 72 -17.95 -12.25 10.35
C ARG A 72 -18.63 -11.29 9.39
N CYS A 73 -18.80 -10.03 9.77
CA CYS A 73 -19.48 -9.02 8.95
C CYS A 73 -18.63 -8.46 7.79
N LEU A 74 -17.36 -8.82 7.71
CA LEU A 74 -16.39 -8.45 6.65
C LEU A 74 -16.17 -6.93 6.45
N ARG A 75 -16.71 -6.06 7.31
CA ARG A 75 -16.51 -4.60 7.19
C ARG A 75 -15.03 -4.20 7.19
N CYS A 76 -14.22 -4.83 8.03
CA CYS A 76 -12.79 -4.60 8.09
C CYS A 76 -12.07 -4.97 6.77
N TRP A 77 -12.51 -6.04 6.12
CA TRP A 77 -12.00 -6.48 4.83
C TRP A 77 -12.31 -5.47 3.73
N PHE A 78 -13.57 -5.02 3.64
CA PHE A 78 -14.00 -4.01 2.67
C PHE A 78 -13.34 -2.65 2.85
N SER A 79 -13.10 -2.25 4.11
CA SER A 79 -12.61 -0.91 4.44
C SER A 79 -11.10 -0.81 4.48
N CYS A 80 -10.35 -1.89 4.21
CA CYS A 80 -8.89 -1.85 4.24
C CYS A 80 -8.33 -1.11 3.02
N PRO A 81 -7.69 0.07 3.17
CA PRO A 81 -7.16 0.83 2.05
C PRO A 81 -5.99 0.11 1.34
N GLU A 82 -5.26 -0.74 2.07
CA GLU A 82 -4.13 -1.49 1.52
C GLU A 82 -4.54 -2.85 0.93
N GLY A 83 -5.81 -3.27 1.07
CA GLY A 83 -6.25 -4.60 0.65
C GLY A 83 -5.50 -5.75 1.31
N CYS A 84 -4.86 -5.50 2.46
CA CYS A 84 -4.01 -6.47 3.14
C CYS A 84 -4.77 -7.41 4.09
N ILE A 85 -6.10 -7.29 4.17
CA ILE A 85 -6.95 -8.21 4.92
C ILE A 85 -7.48 -9.24 3.94
N ARG A 86 -7.24 -10.52 4.24
CA ARG A 86 -7.71 -11.63 3.44
C ARG A 86 -8.90 -12.28 4.12
N ARG A 87 -9.91 -12.65 3.35
CA ARG A 87 -11.05 -13.47 3.79
C ARG A 87 -10.65 -14.94 3.70
N GLU A 88 -10.91 -15.70 4.74
CA GLU A 88 -10.73 -17.15 4.81
C GLU A 88 -12.04 -17.88 4.44
N GLU A 89 -11.98 -19.17 4.22
CA GLU A 89 -13.15 -19.96 3.77
C GLU A 89 -14.31 -19.95 4.79
N ASP A 90 -13.99 -19.79 6.08
CA ASP A 90 -14.94 -19.72 7.18
C ASP A 90 -15.48 -18.29 7.47
N ASP A 91 -15.25 -17.35 6.54
CA ASP A 91 -15.58 -15.92 6.65
C ASP A 91 -14.86 -15.16 7.77
N TYR A 92 -13.90 -15.77 8.42
CA TYR A 92 -12.95 -15.03 9.24
C TYR A 92 -11.94 -14.30 8.38
N VAL A 93 -11.18 -13.43 8.99
CA VAL A 93 -10.22 -12.60 8.30
C VAL A 93 -8.82 -12.77 8.88
N ARG A 94 -7.82 -12.60 8.00
CA ARG A 94 -6.41 -12.61 8.37
C ARG A 94 -5.70 -11.41 7.76
N TRP A 95 -4.78 -10.81 8.49
CA TRP A 95 -3.96 -9.69 8.04
C TRP A 95 -2.66 -10.18 7.41
N ASP A 96 -2.37 -9.69 6.21
CA ASP A 96 -1.02 -9.75 5.67
C ASP A 96 -0.21 -8.56 6.25
N LEU A 97 0.53 -8.85 7.30
CA LEU A 97 1.29 -7.82 8.01
C LEU A 97 2.48 -7.27 7.21
N ASN A 98 2.86 -7.90 6.10
CA ASN A 98 3.88 -7.36 5.21
C ASN A 98 3.44 -6.05 4.55
N TYR A 99 2.14 -5.86 4.37
CA TYR A 99 1.58 -4.66 3.74
C TYR A 99 0.73 -3.80 4.67
N CYS A 100 0.35 -4.32 5.85
CA CYS A 100 -0.47 -3.57 6.79
C CYS A 100 0.28 -2.36 7.35
N LYS A 101 -0.22 -1.16 7.10
CA LYS A 101 0.36 0.11 7.62
C LYS A 101 -0.10 0.49 9.02
N GLY A 102 -0.96 -0.32 9.66
CA GLY A 102 -1.44 -0.04 11.00
C GLY A 102 -2.32 1.21 11.10
N CYS A 103 -3.07 1.55 10.05
CA CYS A 103 -3.88 2.78 9.99
C CYS A 103 -5.09 2.80 10.95
N GLY A 104 -5.51 1.64 11.48
CA GLY A 104 -6.60 1.53 12.46
C GLY A 104 -8.02 1.54 11.88
N VAL A 105 -8.22 1.73 10.56
CA VAL A 105 -9.55 1.76 9.95
C VAL A 105 -10.34 0.50 10.26
N CYS A 106 -9.73 -0.69 10.18
CA CYS A 106 -10.39 -1.95 10.48
C CYS A 106 -10.92 -2.04 11.93
N SER A 107 -10.21 -1.45 12.89
CA SER A 107 -10.67 -1.36 14.28
C SER A 107 -11.85 -0.39 14.44
N GLN A 108 -11.81 0.75 13.74
CA GLN A 108 -12.87 1.76 13.80
C GLN A 108 -14.19 1.27 13.22
N VAL A 109 -14.16 0.54 12.09
CA VAL A 109 -15.37 0.04 11.44
C VAL A 109 -15.93 -1.23 12.07
N CYS A 110 -15.22 -1.85 13.01
CA CYS A 110 -15.67 -3.07 13.66
C CYS A 110 -16.82 -2.81 14.65
N PRO A 111 -18.04 -3.30 14.39
CA PRO A 111 -19.20 -3.00 15.22
C PRO A 111 -19.10 -3.65 16.60
N VAL A 112 -18.41 -4.77 16.71
CA VAL A 112 -18.27 -5.56 17.95
C VAL A 112 -16.91 -5.37 18.63
N LYS A 113 -16.09 -4.42 18.16
CA LYS A 113 -14.76 -4.16 18.69
C LYS A 113 -13.88 -5.40 18.85
N ALA A 114 -13.94 -6.29 17.85
CA ALA A 114 -13.12 -7.49 17.80
C ALA A 114 -11.67 -7.22 17.34
N ILE A 115 -11.32 -5.99 17.04
CA ILE A 115 -9.99 -5.59 16.54
C ILE A 115 -9.47 -4.43 17.37
N ASP A 116 -8.39 -4.68 18.11
CA ASP A 116 -7.66 -3.67 18.87
C ASP A 116 -6.37 -3.27 18.17
N MET A 117 -5.95 -2.03 18.34
CA MET A 117 -4.66 -1.54 17.84
C MET A 117 -3.65 -1.48 18.98
N ILE A 118 -2.60 -2.34 18.89
CA ILE A 118 -1.51 -2.36 19.88
C ILE A 118 -0.30 -1.62 19.35
N LYS A 119 0.28 -0.74 20.19
CA LYS A 119 1.54 -0.06 19.89
C LYS A 119 2.70 -1.06 20.02
N GLY A 120 3.68 -0.97 19.11
CA GLY A 120 4.92 -1.74 19.24
C GLY A 120 4.82 -3.21 18.84
N GLY A 121 4.00 -3.55 17.86
CA GLY A 121 4.01 -4.88 17.25
C GLY A 121 5.38 -5.16 16.61
N SER A 122 6.00 -6.28 17.00
CA SER A 122 7.31 -6.75 16.52
C SER A 122 7.48 -6.64 15.01
N ARG A 123 8.68 -6.17 14.63
CA ARG A 123 9.20 -6.27 13.27
C ARG A 123 9.36 -7.72 12.84
#